data_0a46de303e2e4c53496ee30f104328d7
#
_entry.id   0a46de303e2e4c53496ee30f104328d7
#
_cell.length_a   1.000
_cell.length_b   1.000
_cell.length_c   1.000
_cell.angle_alpha   90.00
_cell.angle_beta   90.00
_cell.angle_gamma   90.00
#
_symmetry.space_group_name_H-M   'P 1'
#
loop_
_entity.id
_entity.type
_entity.pdbx_description
1 polymer ?
#
loop_
_entity_poly.entity_id
_entity_poly.type
_entity_poly.pdbx_seq_one_letter_code
_entity_poly.pdbx_strand_id
1 'polypeptide(L)'
;QVGSSAASDVYKRQVFQYNDSYNDHILCFANSIPNPDGGTHLSGFRGALTRAINQYAKNNKILKDKDPALSGDDAREGIVCVISVKMPNPRFNSQTKSKLVNTEIEGVVGSVVYEGIQQYFDENPAIAKVIIEKAVNAARAREAARKARETVRKSVLSGGGLPGKLADCSE
;
A
#
# COMPACT_ATOMS: atom_id res chain seq x y z
N GLN A 1 2.20 -14.56 -11.36
CA GLN A 1 3.61 -14.24 -11.51
C GLN A 1 3.73 -13.05 -12.45
N VAL A 2 3.93 -11.87 -11.92
CA VAL A 2 4.10 -10.65 -12.74
C VAL A 2 5.58 -10.49 -13.07
N GLY A 3 5.89 -10.71 -14.34
CA GLY A 3 7.03 -10.33 -15.13
C GLY A 3 8.45 -10.34 -14.54
N SER A 4 9.32 -11.00 -15.27
CA SER A 4 10.78 -10.83 -15.18
C SER A 4 11.18 -9.93 -16.37
N SER A 5 11.52 -8.67 -16.11
CA SER A 5 12.12 -7.78 -17.11
C SER A 5 13.58 -7.55 -16.76
N ALA A 6 14.45 -7.83 -17.71
CA ALA A 6 15.87 -7.48 -17.64
C ALA A 6 16.04 -6.06 -18.18
N ALA A 7 16.11 -5.08 -17.32
CA ALA A 7 16.67 -3.78 -17.66
C ALA A 7 17.91 -3.60 -16.81
N SER A 8 19.08 -3.57 -17.45
CA SER A 8 20.40 -3.37 -16.85
C SER A 8 20.66 -4.20 -15.59
N ASP A 9 21.29 -5.35 -15.69
CA ASP A 9 21.86 -6.19 -14.60
C ASP A 9 21.06 -6.38 -13.31
N VAL A 10 19.78 -5.98 -13.27
CA VAL A 10 18.87 -6.13 -12.13
C VAL A 10 17.76 -7.09 -12.49
N TYR A 11 17.80 -8.27 -11.87
CA TYR A 11 16.72 -9.26 -11.98
C TYR A 11 15.70 -9.04 -10.87
N LYS A 12 14.42 -9.01 -11.23
CA LYS A 12 13.30 -8.79 -10.31
C LYS A 12 12.32 -9.93 -10.42
N ARG A 13 11.89 -10.44 -9.29
CA ARG A 13 10.80 -11.42 -9.21
C ARG A 13 9.83 -10.98 -8.13
N GLN A 14 8.55 -10.93 -8.49
CA GLN A 14 7.48 -10.59 -7.57
C GLN A 14 6.35 -11.60 -7.72
N VAL A 15 5.80 -11.99 -6.59
CA VAL A 15 4.57 -12.80 -6.51
C VAL A 15 3.70 -12.16 -5.46
N PHE A 16 2.44 -11.93 -5.77
CA PHE A 16 1.48 -11.42 -4.80
C PHE A 16 0.13 -12.13 -4.93
N GLN A 17 -0.60 -12.16 -3.83
CA GLN A 17 -1.94 -12.70 -3.71
C GLN A 17 -2.73 -11.80 -2.75
N TYR A 18 -4.02 -11.65 -2.99
CA TYR A 18 -4.94 -11.05 -2.05
C TYR A 18 -5.70 -12.13 -1.29
N ASN A 19 -5.95 -11.90 -0.02
CA ASN A 19 -6.77 -12.72 0.86
C ASN A 19 -7.79 -11.85 1.61
N ASP A 20 -8.61 -12.45 2.47
CA ASP A 20 -9.65 -11.74 3.22
C ASP A 20 -9.15 -11.04 4.48
N SER A 21 -7.83 -11.08 4.78
CA SER A 21 -7.27 -10.40 5.95
C SER A 21 -7.24 -8.89 5.78
N TYR A 22 -7.10 -8.18 6.90
CA TYR A 22 -6.94 -6.72 6.93
C TYR A 22 -5.49 -6.27 6.92
N ASN A 23 -4.55 -7.18 7.19
CA ASN A 23 -3.13 -6.89 7.28
C ASN A 23 -2.40 -7.21 5.98
N ASP A 24 -1.37 -6.43 5.67
CA ASP A 24 -0.42 -6.73 4.60
C ASP A 24 0.73 -7.59 5.14
N HIS A 25 1.16 -8.57 4.35
CA HIS A 25 2.33 -9.39 4.61
C HIS A 25 3.27 -9.33 3.41
N ILE A 26 4.32 -8.54 3.51
CA ILE A 26 5.26 -8.32 2.42
C ILE A 26 6.66 -8.76 2.85
N LEU A 27 7.16 -9.80 2.22
CA LEU A 27 8.52 -10.30 2.41
C LEU A 27 9.44 -9.69 1.36
N CYS A 28 10.55 -9.11 1.79
CA CYS A 28 11.50 -8.42 0.94
C CYS A 28 12.87 -9.09 0.97
N PHE A 29 13.47 -9.25 -0.21
CA PHE A 29 14.79 -9.85 -0.37
C PHE A 29 15.63 -9.04 -1.36
N ALA A 30 16.90 -8.84 -1.03
CA ALA A 30 17.92 -8.32 -1.94
C ALA A 30 19.09 -9.30 -2.01
N ASN A 31 19.39 -9.81 -3.23
CA ASN A 31 20.41 -10.84 -3.45
C ASN A 31 20.23 -12.07 -2.52
N SER A 32 18.98 -12.50 -2.36
CA SER A 32 18.58 -13.61 -1.47
C SER A 32 18.75 -13.35 0.03
N ILE A 33 19.11 -12.13 0.42
CA ILE A 33 19.22 -11.72 1.82
C ILE A 33 17.86 -11.14 2.24
N PRO A 34 17.25 -11.61 3.34
CA PRO A 34 16.00 -11.06 3.84
C PRO A 34 16.18 -9.65 4.38
N ASN A 35 15.26 -8.76 4.02
CA ASN A 35 15.24 -7.39 4.50
C ASN A 35 13.94 -7.13 5.29
N PRO A 36 13.90 -7.46 6.59
CA PRO A 36 12.69 -7.33 7.40
C PRO A 36 12.18 -5.90 7.50
N ASP A 37 13.05 -4.91 7.45
CA ASP A 37 12.69 -3.49 7.45
C ASP A 37 12.39 -2.95 6.03
N GLY A 38 12.35 -3.84 5.02
CA GLY A 38 12.09 -3.48 3.63
C GLY A 38 13.20 -2.66 3.00
N GLY A 39 12.84 -1.51 2.45
CA GLY A 39 13.77 -0.60 1.78
C GLY A 39 13.20 -0.02 0.49
N THR A 40 14.07 0.49 -0.37
CA THR A 40 13.69 1.18 -1.62
C THR A 40 12.89 0.30 -2.58
N HIS A 41 13.15 -1.02 -2.63
CA HIS A 41 12.36 -1.97 -3.42
C HIS A 41 10.91 -2.11 -2.89
N LEU A 42 10.71 -2.08 -1.56
CA LEU A 42 9.39 -2.05 -0.95
C LEU A 42 8.66 -0.73 -1.23
N SER A 43 9.35 0.40 -1.11
CA SER A 43 8.79 1.72 -1.42
C SER A 43 8.33 1.81 -2.87
N GLY A 44 9.17 1.36 -3.81
CA GLY A 44 8.83 1.29 -5.23
C GLY A 44 7.61 0.42 -5.51
N PHE A 45 7.54 -0.77 -4.89
CA PHE A 45 6.37 -1.65 -5.01
C PHE A 45 5.09 -0.99 -4.47
N ARG A 46 5.13 -0.45 -3.25
CA ARG A 46 3.96 0.20 -2.62
C ARG A 46 3.43 1.38 -3.43
N GLY A 47 4.33 2.22 -3.93
CA GLY A 47 3.97 3.35 -4.78
C GLY A 47 3.35 2.93 -6.11
N ALA A 48 3.95 1.94 -6.76
CA ALA A 48 3.46 1.42 -8.04
C ALA A 48 2.11 0.72 -7.92
N LEU A 49 1.93 -0.13 -6.90
CA LEU A 49 0.66 -0.81 -6.64
C LEU A 49 -0.49 0.19 -6.43
N THR A 50 -0.27 1.18 -5.56
CA THR A 50 -1.27 2.21 -5.28
C THR A 50 -1.63 3.00 -6.53
N ARG A 51 -0.62 3.39 -7.33
CA ARG A 51 -0.83 4.11 -8.59
C ARG A 51 -1.56 3.27 -9.62
N ALA A 52 -1.20 2.00 -9.78
CA ALA A 52 -1.83 1.09 -10.74
C ALA A 52 -3.31 0.87 -10.41
N ILE A 53 -3.64 0.61 -9.15
CA ILE A 53 -5.03 0.42 -8.70
C ILE A 53 -5.85 1.70 -8.90
N ASN A 54 -5.33 2.86 -8.51
CA ASN A 54 -6.02 4.14 -8.70
C ASN A 54 -6.26 4.46 -10.19
N GLN A 55 -5.25 4.23 -11.03
CA GLN A 55 -5.35 4.49 -12.46
C GLN A 55 -6.38 3.58 -13.13
N TYR A 56 -6.33 2.29 -12.83
CA TYR A 56 -7.30 1.33 -13.39
C TYR A 56 -8.73 1.60 -12.90
N ALA A 57 -8.89 1.93 -11.61
CA ALA A 57 -10.19 2.28 -11.02
C ALA A 57 -10.82 3.51 -11.67
N LYS A 58 -10.00 4.52 -12.02
CA LYS A 58 -10.44 5.72 -12.75
C LYS A 58 -10.79 5.40 -14.19
N ASN A 59 -9.94 4.70 -14.92
CA ASN A 59 -10.13 4.38 -16.34
C ASN A 59 -11.41 3.57 -16.56
N ASN A 60 -11.71 2.64 -15.66
CA ASN A 60 -12.88 1.76 -15.75
C ASN A 60 -14.11 2.31 -14.99
N LYS A 61 -14.05 3.55 -14.47
CA LYS A 61 -15.16 4.21 -13.74
C LYS A 61 -15.69 3.37 -12.55
N ILE A 62 -14.81 2.55 -11.94
CA ILE A 62 -15.15 1.76 -10.76
C ILE A 62 -15.22 2.68 -9.55
N LEU A 63 -14.29 3.65 -9.48
CA LEU A 63 -14.28 4.70 -8.47
C LEU A 63 -15.27 5.79 -8.88
N LYS A 64 -16.27 6.04 -8.06
CA LYS A 64 -17.25 7.12 -8.28
C LYS A 64 -16.69 8.44 -7.72
N ASP A 65 -17.16 9.58 -8.24
CA ASP A 65 -16.73 10.91 -7.78
C ASP A 65 -16.99 11.16 -6.29
N LYS A 66 -17.91 10.41 -5.69
CA LYS A 66 -18.24 10.48 -4.26
C LYS A 66 -17.40 9.54 -3.39
N ASP A 67 -16.65 8.64 -3.98
CA ASP A 67 -15.84 7.69 -3.23
C ASP A 67 -14.56 8.39 -2.71
N PRO A 68 -14.10 8.03 -1.51
CA PRO A 68 -12.85 8.57 -0.99
C PRO A 68 -11.67 8.13 -1.85
N ALA A 69 -10.66 8.98 -1.94
CA ALA A 69 -9.41 8.62 -2.61
C ALA A 69 -8.78 7.39 -1.96
N LEU A 70 -8.35 6.43 -2.77
CA LEU A 70 -7.68 5.22 -2.30
C LEU A 70 -6.29 5.57 -1.79
N SER A 71 -6.03 5.25 -0.53
CA SER A 71 -4.70 5.36 0.06
C SER A 71 -3.85 4.12 -0.24
N GLY A 72 -2.55 4.23 0.04
CA GLY A 72 -1.67 3.07 -0.06
C GLY A 72 -2.05 1.92 0.86
N ASP A 73 -2.60 2.21 2.03
CA ASP A 73 -3.05 1.20 2.99
C ASP A 73 -4.29 0.47 2.48
N ASP A 74 -5.26 1.19 1.91
CA ASP A 74 -6.45 0.61 1.31
C ASP A 74 -6.09 -0.35 0.15
N ALA A 75 -5.09 0.03 -0.65
CA ALA A 75 -4.61 -0.78 -1.77
C ALA A 75 -3.86 -2.04 -1.33
N ARG A 76 -3.29 -2.05 -0.12
CA ARG A 76 -2.52 -3.18 0.42
C ARG A 76 -3.30 -4.07 1.37
N GLU A 77 -4.53 -3.73 1.72
CA GLU A 77 -5.34 -4.51 2.64
C GLU A 77 -5.51 -5.96 2.14
N GLY A 78 -5.00 -6.90 2.94
CA GLY A 78 -5.03 -8.32 2.65
C GLY A 78 -4.05 -8.80 1.57
N ILE A 79 -3.04 -8.01 1.23
CA ILE A 79 -2.01 -8.46 0.28
C ILE A 79 -0.97 -9.35 0.99
N VAL A 80 -0.63 -10.46 0.36
CA VAL A 80 0.55 -11.27 0.67
C VAL A 80 1.49 -11.19 -0.52
N CYS A 81 2.71 -10.74 -0.31
CA CYS A 81 3.65 -10.49 -1.41
C CYS A 81 5.07 -10.89 -1.03
N VAL A 82 5.79 -11.41 -2.02
CA VAL A 82 7.23 -11.60 -1.95
C VAL A 82 7.89 -10.76 -3.03
N ILE A 83 8.81 -9.89 -2.62
CA ILE A 83 9.60 -9.05 -3.51
C ILE A 83 11.05 -9.52 -3.43
N SER A 84 11.63 -9.97 -4.53
CA SER A 84 13.03 -10.34 -4.61
C SER A 84 13.71 -9.57 -5.73
N VAL A 85 14.79 -8.87 -5.39
CA VAL A 85 15.64 -8.17 -6.35
C VAL A 85 17.04 -8.77 -6.32
N LYS A 86 17.64 -8.95 -7.50
CA LYS A 86 19.07 -9.30 -7.66
C LYS A 86 19.75 -8.14 -8.38
N MET A 87 20.81 -7.64 -7.81
CA MET A 87 21.49 -6.45 -8.31
C MET A 87 22.99 -6.48 -7.98
N PRO A 88 23.84 -5.87 -8.80
CA PRO A 88 25.21 -5.61 -8.42
C PRO A 88 25.24 -4.57 -7.29
N ASN A 89 26.20 -4.70 -6.37
CA ASN A 89 26.51 -3.73 -5.33
C ASN A 89 25.31 -3.27 -4.46
N PRO A 90 24.58 -4.19 -3.78
CA PRO A 90 23.51 -3.81 -2.88
C PRO A 90 24.06 -3.05 -1.68
N ARG A 91 23.44 -1.91 -1.36
CA ARG A 91 23.76 -1.09 -0.19
C ARG A 91 22.66 -1.23 0.86
N PHE A 92 23.09 -1.41 2.10
CA PHE A 92 22.20 -1.58 3.23
C PHE A 92 22.46 -0.50 4.30
N ASN A 93 21.44 -0.23 5.11
CA ASN A 93 21.53 0.74 6.19
C ASN A 93 22.47 0.33 7.33
N SER A 94 22.68 -0.98 7.49
CA SER A 94 23.48 -1.53 8.60
C SER A 94 24.13 -2.86 8.22
N GLN A 95 24.99 -3.36 9.06
CA GLN A 95 25.64 -4.66 8.87
C GLN A 95 24.65 -5.84 8.95
N THR A 96 23.52 -5.66 9.62
CA THR A 96 22.42 -6.66 9.67
C THR A 96 21.68 -6.78 8.36
N LYS A 97 21.89 -5.85 7.41
CA LYS A 97 21.26 -5.84 6.07
C LYS A 97 19.73 -5.82 6.10
N SER A 98 19.16 -5.28 7.17
CA SER A 98 17.72 -5.29 7.40
C SER A 98 16.93 -4.41 6.41
N LYS A 99 17.56 -3.38 5.83
CA LYS A 99 16.95 -2.43 4.93
C LYS A 99 17.82 -2.11 3.73
N LEU A 100 17.30 -2.26 2.52
CA LEU A 100 17.95 -1.85 1.27
C LEU A 100 17.82 -0.33 1.06
N VAL A 101 18.93 0.34 0.70
CA VAL A 101 18.98 1.81 0.57
C VAL A 101 19.36 2.33 -0.83
N ASN A 102 19.49 1.47 -1.81
CA ASN A 102 19.76 1.84 -3.21
C ASN A 102 18.58 2.63 -3.80
N THR A 103 18.69 3.93 -3.94
CA THR A 103 17.61 4.81 -4.41
C THR A 103 17.18 4.51 -5.84
N GLU A 104 18.10 4.11 -6.70
CA GLU A 104 17.83 3.72 -8.08
C GLU A 104 16.84 2.55 -8.21
N ILE A 105 16.79 1.67 -7.21
CA ILE A 105 15.92 0.48 -7.24
C ILE A 105 14.44 0.85 -7.08
N GLU A 106 14.13 1.92 -6.39
CA GLU A 106 12.75 2.38 -6.20
C GLU A 106 12.04 2.64 -7.53
N GLY A 107 12.67 3.41 -8.40
CA GLY A 107 12.13 3.73 -9.72
C GLY A 107 12.03 2.49 -10.62
N VAL A 108 13.07 1.67 -10.61
CA VAL A 108 13.15 0.45 -11.43
C VAL A 108 12.08 -0.58 -11.02
N VAL A 109 11.93 -0.84 -9.73
CA VAL A 109 10.86 -1.72 -9.21
C VAL A 109 9.50 -1.10 -9.49
N GLY A 110 9.36 0.21 -9.27
CA GLY A 110 8.12 0.93 -9.49
C GLY A 110 7.60 0.81 -10.93
N SER A 111 8.45 0.99 -11.92
CA SER A 111 8.07 0.88 -13.34
C SER A 111 7.61 -0.54 -13.69
N VAL A 112 8.40 -1.55 -13.36
CA VAL A 112 8.09 -2.95 -13.68
C VAL A 112 6.83 -3.44 -12.98
N VAL A 113 6.64 -3.07 -11.71
CA VAL A 113 5.43 -3.42 -10.95
C VAL A 113 4.20 -2.76 -11.56
N TYR A 114 4.30 -1.48 -11.89
CA TYR A 114 3.19 -0.73 -12.49
C TYR A 114 2.76 -1.35 -13.82
N GLU A 115 3.70 -1.56 -14.75
CA GLU A 115 3.42 -2.16 -16.06
C GLU A 115 2.85 -3.56 -15.93
N GLY A 116 3.45 -4.40 -15.09
CA GLY A 116 3.00 -5.77 -14.89
C GLY A 116 1.61 -5.88 -14.23
N ILE A 117 1.24 -4.98 -13.33
CA ILE A 117 -0.10 -4.94 -12.73
C ILE A 117 -1.12 -4.45 -13.75
N GLN A 118 -0.80 -3.42 -14.55
CA GLN A 118 -1.69 -2.93 -15.61
C GLN A 118 -1.98 -4.06 -16.62
N GLN A 119 -0.94 -4.72 -17.11
CA GLN A 119 -1.11 -5.84 -18.02
C GLN A 119 -1.96 -6.96 -17.42
N TYR A 120 -1.69 -7.34 -16.16
CA TYR A 120 -2.44 -8.40 -15.48
C TYR A 120 -3.93 -8.03 -15.32
N PHE A 121 -4.23 -6.78 -15.01
CA PHE A 121 -5.59 -6.28 -14.87
C PHE A 121 -6.33 -6.25 -16.22
N ASP A 122 -5.64 -5.89 -17.29
CA ASP A 122 -6.21 -5.91 -18.66
C ASP A 122 -6.50 -7.34 -19.12
N GLU A 123 -5.63 -8.30 -18.78
CA GLU A 123 -5.83 -9.72 -19.08
C GLU A 123 -6.91 -10.37 -18.19
N ASN A 124 -7.11 -9.86 -16.97
CA ASN A 124 -8.00 -10.45 -15.97
C ASN A 124 -8.96 -9.41 -15.35
N PRO A 125 -9.87 -8.82 -16.12
CA PRO A 125 -10.70 -7.70 -15.66
C PRO A 125 -11.63 -8.07 -14.50
N ALA A 126 -12.08 -9.33 -14.41
CA ALA A 126 -12.91 -9.80 -13.31
C ALA A 126 -12.15 -9.79 -11.98
N ILE A 127 -10.88 -10.23 -11.99
CA ILE A 127 -10.02 -10.22 -10.79
C ILE A 127 -9.66 -8.78 -10.41
N ALA A 128 -9.32 -7.94 -11.40
CA ALA A 128 -9.04 -6.53 -11.19
C ALA A 128 -10.20 -5.82 -10.48
N LYS A 129 -11.45 -6.08 -10.93
CA LYS A 129 -12.65 -5.52 -10.32
C LYS A 129 -12.78 -5.92 -8.84
N VAL A 130 -12.58 -7.18 -8.50
CA VAL A 130 -12.67 -7.68 -7.11
C VAL A 130 -11.63 -7.01 -6.21
N ILE A 131 -10.37 -6.91 -6.68
CA ILE A 131 -9.29 -6.26 -5.95
C ILE A 131 -9.61 -4.77 -5.69
N ILE A 132 -10.11 -4.07 -6.72
CA ILE A 132 -10.43 -2.65 -6.61
C ILE A 132 -11.65 -2.43 -5.71
N GLU A 133 -12.70 -3.25 -5.83
CA GLU A 133 -13.87 -3.16 -4.95
C GLU A 133 -13.47 -3.39 -3.48
N LYS A 134 -12.55 -4.31 -3.21
CA LYS A 134 -12.01 -4.48 -1.86
C LYS A 134 -11.31 -3.21 -1.37
N ALA A 135 -10.42 -2.61 -2.16
CA ALA A 135 -9.74 -1.37 -1.81
C ALA A 135 -10.71 -0.20 -1.60
N VAL A 136 -11.77 -0.09 -2.41
CA VAL A 136 -12.82 0.93 -2.24
C VAL A 136 -13.59 0.72 -0.95
N ASN A 137 -13.92 -0.52 -0.60
CA ASN A 137 -14.60 -0.85 0.64
C ASN A 137 -13.73 -0.53 1.87
N ALA A 138 -12.42 -0.81 1.81
CA ALA A 138 -11.46 -0.43 2.83
C ALA A 138 -11.42 1.11 3.01
N ALA A 139 -11.34 1.86 1.92
CA ALA A 139 -11.36 3.32 1.94
C ALA A 139 -12.66 3.89 2.54
N ARG A 140 -13.81 3.31 2.20
CA ARG A 140 -15.10 3.70 2.78
C ARG A 140 -15.18 3.41 4.27
N ALA A 141 -14.71 2.25 4.72
CA ALA A 141 -14.67 1.88 6.14
C ALA A 141 -13.77 2.83 6.93
N ARG A 142 -12.58 3.14 6.40
CA ARG A 142 -11.65 4.11 7.00
C ARG A 142 -12.26 5.50 7.13
N GLU A 143 -12.94 5.98 6.08
CA GLU A 143 -13.60 7.29 6.07
C GLU A 143 -14.78 7.33 7.06
N ALA A 144 -15.58 6.27 7.14
CA ALA A 144 -16.66 6.15 8.11
C ALA A 144 -16.14 6.18 9.55
N ALA A 145 -15.06 5.44 9.82
CA ALA A 145 -14.40 5.44 11.13
C ALA A 145 -13.84 6.84 11.49
N ARG A 146 -13.25 7.55 10.53
CA ARG A 146 -12.78 8.93 10.73
C ARG A 146 -13.92 9.87 11.07
N LYS A 147 -15.02 9.83 10.31
CA LYS A 147 -16.20 10.66 10.57
C LYS A 147 -16.82 10.37 11.94
N ALA A 148 -16.93 9.09 12.33
CA ALA A 148 -17.44 8.71 13.62
C ALA A 148 -16.59 9.29 14.77
N ARG A 149 -15.26 9.20 14.68
CA ARG A 149 -14.34 9.81 15.66
C ARG A 149 -14.46 11.33 15.72
N GLU A 150 -14.59 12.00 14.57
CA GLU A 150 -14.78 13.46 14.52
C GLU A 150 -16.12 13.87 15.16
N THR A 151 -17.19 13.11 14.95
CA THR A 151 -18.51 13.37 15.56
C THR A 151 -18.43 13.26 17.09
N VAL A 152 -17.83 12.16 17.58
CA VAL A 152 -17.63 11.98 19.03
C VAL A 152 -16.79 13.11 19.61
N ARG A 153 -15.68 13.49 18.96
CA ARG A 153 -14.83 14.59 19.42
C ARG A 153 -15.58 15.94 19.46
N LYS A 154 -16.38 16.21 18.43
CA LYS A 154 -17.20 17.44 18.38
C LYS A 154 -18.27 17.44 19.48
N SER A 155 -18.93 16.31 19.73
CA SER A 155 -19.94 16.22 20.79
C SER A 155 -19.34 16.40 22.20
N VAL A 156 -18.12 15.89 22.41
CA VAL A 156 -17.39 16.08 23.67
C VAL A 156 -16.96 17.54 23.87
N LEU A 157 -16.56 18.21 22.75
CA LEU A 157 -16.14 19.62 22.82
C LEU A 157 -17.31 20.62 22.82
N SER A 158 -18.45 20.26 22.21
CA SER A 158 -19.63 21.13 22.11
C SER A 158 -20.68 20.88 23.19
N GLY A 159 -20.65 19.72 23.84
CA GLY A 159 -21.44 19.45 25.04
C GLY A 159 -20.75 20.04 26.27
N GLY A 160 -20.82 21.37 26.43
CA GLY A 160 -20.24 22.08 27.56
C GLY A 160 -20.74 21.55 28.89
N GLY A 161 -19.99 20.65 29.45
CA GLY A 161 -20.15 20.11 30.77
C GLY A 161 -19.08 19.07 31.02
N LEU A 162 -18.07 19.42 31.78
CA LEU A 162 -17.23 18.46 32.47
C LEU A 162 -18.14 17.41 33.14
N PRO A 163 -17.80 16.10 33.08
CA PRO A 163 -18.54 15.08 33.79
C PRO A 163 -18.75 15.58 35.22
N GLY A 164 -19.99 15.51 35.75
CA GLY A 164 -20.45 16.19 36.95
C GLY A 164 -19.69 15.97 38.29
N LYS A 165 -18.43 15.57 38.22
CA LYS A 165 -17.47 15.49 39.33
C LYS A 165 -16.26 16.43 39.17
N LEU A 166 -16.18 17.20 38.08
CA LEU A 166 -15.14 18.19 37.85
C LEU A 166 -15.81 19.56 37.72
N ALA A 167 -15.49 20.48 38.63
CA ALA A 167 -15.92 21.88 38.55
C ALA A 167 -14.87 22.68 37.76
N ASP A 168 -15.34 23.64 36.94
CA ASP A 168 -14.46 24.63 36.35
C ASP A 168 -13.81 25.47 37.44
N CYS A 169 -12.48 25.66 37.37
CA CYS A 169 -11.84 26.71 38.15
C CYS A 169 -12.30 28.06 37.61
N SER A 170 -13.17 28.75 38.34
CA SER A 170 -13.43 30.16 38.12
C SER A 170 -12.39 30.95 38.91
N GLU A 171 -11.58 31.77 38.21
CA GLU A 171 -10.81 32.86 38.83
C GLU A 171 -11.75 33.95 39.33
#